data_d1921a9504876f9c8c705f3c5c84616d
#
_entry.id   d1921a9504876f9c8c705f3c5c84616d
#
_cell.length_a   1.000
_cell.length_b   1.000
_cell.length_c   1.000
_cell.angle_alpha   90.00
_cell.angle_beta   90.00
_cell.angle_gamma   90.00
#
_symmetry.space_group_name_H-M   'P 1'
#
loop_
_entity.id
_entity.type
_entity.pdbx_description
1 polymer ?
#
loop_
_entity_poly.entity_id
_entity_poly.type
_entity_poly.pdbx_seq_one_letter_code
_entity_poly.pdbx_strand_id
1 'polypeptide(L)'
;MKRDRGGEALGRVFSRNTGSGLAGLLTAVCLAFACGAPQAPQADAPPAARSIEGHSAAPVVKRPEIGFASRQKMADHYSKHGREFGPVTMEQYLRKAQELRDRAAGGPILEAARADGVMTRFDRASGDFIAFNRDGVIRTYFRPADGEAYFQRQLRRSRPGR
;
A
#
# COMPACT_ATOMS: atom_id res chain seq x y z
N MET A 1 37.09 -27.92 -31.23
CA MET A 1 36.90 -26.98 -32.35
C MET A 1 36.39 -25.68 -31.77
N LYS A 2 37.23 -24.73 -31.75
CA LYS A 2 37.29 -23.39 -31.23
C LYS A 2 36.39 -22.47 -32.07
N ARG A 3 35.60 -21.59 -31.46
CA ARG A 3 35.27 -20.26 -32.01
C ARG A 3 34.85 -19.30 -30.93
N ASP A 4 35.82 -18.47 -30.54
CA ASP A 4 35.63 -17.12 -29.98
C ASP A 4 34.98 -16.19 -31.01
N ARG A 5 34.24 -15.23 -30.54
CA ARG A 5 34.09 -13.84 -31.01
C ARG A 5 33.15 -13.16 -30.01
N GLY A 6 33.52 -12.14 -29.25
CA GLY A 6 34.29 -10.94 -29.54
C GLY A 6 33.36 -9.85 -30.03
N GLY A 7 33.24 -8.76 -29.29
CA GLY A 7 32.53 -7.52 -29.64
C GLY A 7 31.91 -6.87 -28.39
N GLU A 8 32.56 -6.04 -27.62
CA GLU A 8 32.83 -4.56 -27.67
C GLU A 8 31.66 -3.74 -28.26
N ALA A 9 31.06 -2.85 -27.50
CA ALA A 9 31.40 -1.42 -27.47
C ALA A 9 30.30 -0.61 -26.73
N LEU A 10 30.67 0.12 -25.73
CA LEU A 10 30.58 1.59 -25.61
C LEU A 10 29.22 2.27 -25.83
N GLY A 11 28.74 2.94 -24.81
CA GLY A 11 27.68 3.96 -24.90
C GLY A 11 27.53 4.75 -23.62
N ARG A 12 28.53 5.59 -23.30
CA ARG A 12 28.38 6.68 -22.31
C ARG A 12 27.39 7.70 -22.85
N VAL A 13 26.43 8.10 -22.05
CA VAL A 13 25.93 9.48 -22.14
C VAL A 13 25.71 10.02 -20.72
N PHE A 14 26.66 10.86 -20.37
CA PHE A 14 26.68 11.76 -19.24
C PHE A 14 25.88 13.00 -19.67
N SER A 15 24.80 13.34 -19.02
CA SER A 15 24.19 14.65 -19.17
C SER A 15 24.16 15.33 -17.81
N ARG A 16 25.19 16.18 -17.62
CA ARG A 16 25.19 17.23 -16.62
C ARG A 16 24.32 18.35 -17.14
N ASN A 17 23.33 18.76 -16.40
CA ASN A 17 22.70 20.06 -16.59
C ASN A 17 22.96 20.92 -15.35
N THR A 18 23.99 21.75 -15.48
CA THR A 18 24.30 22.90 -14.64
C THR A 18 23.50 24.08 -15.18
N GLY A 19 22.58 24.61 -14.39
CA GLY A 19 21.88 25.86 -14.64
C GLY A 19 22.02 26.78 -13.46
N SER A 20 23.09 27.58 -13.48
CA SER A 20 23.23 28.80 -12.67
C SER A 20 22.33 29.91 -13.22
N GLY A 21 21.71 30.68 -12.35
CA GLY A 21 20.97 31.91 -12.67
C GLY A 21 20.63 32.65 -11.40
N LEU A 22 21.50 33.47 -11.01
CA LEU A 22 21.58 34.94 -10.78
C LEU A 22 20.44 35.55 -9.93
N ALA A 23 20.88 36.04 -8.80
CA ALA A 23 20.67 37.28 -8.08
C ALA A 23 19.54 38.22 -8.56
N GLY A 24 18.70 38.61 -7.61
CA GLY A 24 17.79 39.75 -7.69
C GLY A 24 17.52 40.28 -6.30
N LEU A 25 18.40 41.17 -5.86
CA LEU A 25 18.29 41.98 -4.65
C LEU A 25 17.36 43.14 -4.97
N LEU A 26 16.23 43.27 -4.31
CA LEU A 26 15.43 44.50 -4.27
C LEU A 26 14.93 44.73 -2.85
N THR A 27 15.70 45.59 -2.17
CA THR A 27 15.32 46.33 -0.97
C THR A 27 14.21 47.33 -1.31
N ALA A 28 13.04 47.21 -0.70
CA ALA A 28 12.06 48.24 -0.58
C ALA A 28 11.72 48.50 0.87
N VAL A 29 12.29 49.58 1.37
CA VAL A 29 11.91 50.26 2.61
C VAL A 29 10.55 50.93 2.36
N CYS A 30 9.52 50.60 3.13
CA CYS A 30 8.32 51.41 3.25
C CYS A 30 7.99 51.67 4.71
N LEU A 31 7.95 52.94 4.98
CA LEU A 31 7.71 53.63 6.24
C LEU A 31 6.36 53.21 6.89
N ALA A 32 6.43 53.19 8.21
CA ALA A 32 5.30 53.14 9.12
C ALA A 32 4.30 54.26 8.90
N PHE A 33 3.02 53.91 8.78
CA PHE A 33 1.91 54.84 9.10
C PHE A 33 1.03 54.09 10.13
N ALA A 34 1.13 54.54 11.35
CA ALA A 34 0.18 54.21 12.39
C ALA A 34 -1.11 55.00 12.16
N CYS A 35 -2.16 54.34 11.73
CA CYS A 35 -3.51 54.84 11.84
C CYS A 35 -4.31 53.88 12.71
N GLY A 36 -4.58 54.30 13.96
CA GLY A 36 -5.51 53.62 14.84
C GLY A 36 -6.94 53.68 14.27
N ALA A 37 -7.48 52.51 13.96
CA ALA A 37 -8.89 52.35 13.69
C ALA A 37 -9.58 51.79 14.96
N PRO A 38 -10.77 52.28 15.31
CA PRO A 38 -11.50 51.78 16.48
C PRO A 38 -11.93 50.34 16.26
N GLN A 39 -11.59 49.50 17.24
CA GLN A 39 -12.10 48.13 17.29
C GLN A 39 -13.59 48.13 17.50
N ALA A 40 -14.33 47.60 16.55
CA ALA A 40 -15.71 47.22 16.70
C ALA A 40 -15.84 46.05 17.69
N PRO A 41 -16.89 45.93 18.48
CA PRO A 41 -17.09 44.84 19.39
C PRO A 41 -17.18 43.53 18.63
N GLN A 42 -16.33 42.58 19.02
CA GLN A 42 -16.38 41.21 18.52
C GLN A 42 -17.66 40.55 19.02
N ALA A 43 -18.61 40.35 18.10
CA ALA A 43 -19.74 39.47 18.37
C ALA A 43 -19.20 38.04 18.59
N ASP A 44 -19.64 37.42 19.68
CA ASP A 44 -19.38 36.03 20.03
C ASP A 44 -19.71 35.12 18.84
N ALA A 45 -18.68 34.61 18.18
CA ALA A 45 -18.87 33.55 17.21
C ALA A 45 -19.28 32.28 17.94
N PRO A 46 -20.32 31.57 17.49
CA PRO A 46 -20.68 30.29 18.06
C PRO A 46 -19.50 29.32 17.98
N PRO A 47 -19.32 28.43 18.97
CA PRO A 47 -18.20 27.49 18.96
C PRO A 47 -18.25 26.66 17.69
N ALA A 48 -17.18 26.78 16.91
CA ALA A 48 -16.99 25.99 15.70
C ALA A 48 -17.30 24.52 16.01
N ALA A 49 -18.26 23.99 15.28
CA ALA A 49 -18.59 22.59 15.32
C ALA A 49 -17.27 21.80 15.18
N ARG A 50 -16.90 21.10 16.25
CA ARG A 50 -15.79 20.14 16.20
C ARG A 50 -16.14 19.14 15.12
N SER A 51 -15.45 19.25 14.00
CA SER A 51 -15.43 18.20 12.99
C SER A 51 -15.07 16.93 13.73
N ILE A 52 -16.02 16.01 13.79
CA ILE A 52 -15.78 14.64 14.24
C ILE A 52 -14.88 14.08 13.17
N GLU A 53 -13.55 14.20 13.38
CA GLU A 53 -12.59 13.45 12.58
C GLU A 53 -13.01 11.99 12.71
N GLY A 54 -13.50 11.46 11.58
CA GLY A 54 -13.87 10.07 11.48
C GLY A 54 -12.65 9.24 11.89
N HIS A 55 -12.68 8.72 13.10
CA HIS A 55 -11.77 7.68 13.52
C HIS A 55 -11.99 6.53 12.54
N SER A 56 -11.12 6.45 11.54
CA SER A 56 -10.95 5.23 10.77
C SER A 56 -10.57 4.16 11.78
N ALA A 57 -11.56 3.38 12.21
CA ALA A 57 -11.33 2.30 13.16
C ALA A 57 -10.16 1.46 12.62
N ALA A 58 -9.11 1.31 13.42
CA ALA A 58 -7.99 0.47 13.09
C ALA A 58 -8.50 -0.90 12.64
N PRO A 59 -7.94 -1.51 11.60
CA PRO A 59 -8.43 -2.78 11.10
C PRO A 59 -8.40 -3.84 12.21
N VAL A 60 -9.58 -4.37 12.53
CA VAL A 60 -9.75 -5.33 13.62
C VAL A 60 -9.50 -6.73 13.09
N VAL A 61 -8.48 -7.41 13.63
CA VAL A 61 -8.27 -8.84 13.39
C VAL A 61 -9.28 -9.62 14.25
N LYS A 62 -10.20 -10.34 13.61
CA LYS A 62 -11.28 -11.08 14.27
C LYS A 62 -10.81 -12.38 14.91
N ARG A 63 -9.82 -13.04 14.31
CA ARG A 63 -9.28 -14.35 14.73
C ARG A 63 -7.76 -14.32 14.73
N PRO A 64 -7.13 -13.65 15.71
CA PRO A 64 -5.68 -13.49 15.77
C PRO A 64 -4.92 -14.81 15.99
N GLU A 65 -5.59 -15.82 16.54
CA GLU A 65 -5.03 -17.17 16.78
C GLU A 65 -4.87 -17.97 15.49
N ILE A 66 -5.60 -17.63 14.41
CA ILE A 66 -5.54 -18.33 13.14
C ILE A 66 -4.59 -17.59 12.19
N GLY A 67 -3.52 -18.25 11.81
CA GLY A 67 -2.50 -17.77 10.88
C GLY A 67 -2.28 -18.72 9.71
N PHE A 68 -1.01 -18.91 9.35
CA PHE A 68 -0.59 -19.95 8.41
C PHE A 68 -0.71 -21.33 9.02
N ALA A 69 -0.75 -22.38 8.19
CA ALA A 69 -0.91 -23.77 8.63
C ALA A 69 0.18 -24.24 9.63
N SER A 70 1.36 -23.61 9.61
CA SER A 70 2.42 -23.82 10.59
C SER A 70 3.35 -22.60 10.65
N ARG A 71 4.14 -22.53 11.74
CA ARG A 71 5.20 -21.53 11.89
C ARG A 71 6.23 -21.59 10.75
N GLN A 72 6.58 -22.80 10.31
CA GLN A 72 7.49 -22.99 9.18
C GLN A 72 6.90 -22.39 7.89
N LYS A 73 5.63 -22.68 7.59
CA LYS A 73 4.96 -22.10 6.43
C LYS A 73 4.92 -20.56 6.48
N MET A 74 4.68 -20.00 7.63
CA MET A 74 4.74 -18.55 7.83
C MET A 74 6.14 -17.99 7.53
N ALA A 75 7.18 -18.64 8.09
CA ALA A 75 8.57 -18.22 7.86
C ALA A 75 8.97 -18.32 6.38
N ASP A 76 8.57 -19.39 5.69
CA ASP A 76 8.81 -19.58 4.26
C ASP A 76 8.16 -18.46 3.43
N HIS A 77 6.91 -18.11 3.73
CA HIS A 77 6.20 -17.03 3.04
C HIS A 77 6.81 -15.65 3.35
N TYR A 78 7.14 -15.39 4.60
CA TYR A 78 7.81 -14.16 5.00
C TYR A 78 9.17 -14.00 4.33
N SER A 79 9.97 -15.05 4.26
CA SER A 79 11.27 -15.03 3.56
C SER A 79 11.15 -14.68 2.09
N LYS A 80 10.10 -15.16 1.43
CA LYS A 80 9.85 -14.91 -0.01
C LYS A 80 9.22 -13.55 -0.27
N HIS A 81 8.28 -13.14 0.54
CA HIS A 81 7.34 -12.06 0.24
C HIS A 81 7.38 -10.89 1.24
N GLY A 82 8.02 -11.06 2.40
CA GLY A 82 8.04 -10.02 3.43
C GLY A 82 8.57 -8.66 2.94
N ARG A 83 9.56 -8.68 2.05
CA ARG A 83 10.17 -7.46 1.47
C ARG A 83 9.21 -6.62 0.62
N GLU A 84 8.16 -7.23 0.07
CA GLU A 84 7.12 -6.55 -0.72
C GLU A 84 6.32 -5.55 0.13
N PHE A 85 6.35 -5.70 1.47
CA PHE A 85 5.60 -4.89 2.44
C PHE A 85 6.47 -3.83 3.15
N GLY A 86 7.70 -3.63 2.70
CA GLY A 86 8.66 -2.73 3.33
C GLY A 86 9.34 -3.35 4.57
N PRO A 87 9.89 -2.55 5.49
CA PRO A 87 10.58 -3.02 6.68
C PRO A 87 9.58 -3.48 7.75
N VAL A 88 9.00 -4.67 7.55
CA VAL A 88 8.06 -5.28 8.49
C VAL A 88 8.68 -6.50 9.17
N THR A 89 8.32 -6.75 10.44
CA THR A 89 8.67 -8.01 11.11
C THR A 89 7.76 -9.15 10.62
N MET A 90 8.13 -10.39 10.95
CA MET A 90 7.31 -11.56 10.62
C MET A 90 5.92 -11.53 11.29
N GLU A 91 5.85 -10.99 12.50
CA GLU A 91 4.59 -10.79 13.24
C GLU A 91 3.73 -9.71 12.57
N GLN A 92 4.33 -8.61 12.13
CA GLN A 92 3.64 -7.55 11.39
C GLN A 92 3.13 -8.06 10.04
N TYR A 93 3.92 -8.87 9.34
CA TYR A 93 3.51 -9.52 8.11
C TYR A 93 2.28 -10.44 8.33
N LEU A 94 2.31 -11.27 9.38
CA LEU A 94 1.17 -12.11 9.76
C LEU A 94 -0.07 -11.27 10.06
N ARG A 95 0.07 -10.19 10.86
CA ARG A 95 -1.03 -9.31 11.21
C ARG A 95 -1.67 -8.67 9.97
N LYS A 96 -0.87 -8.16 9.04
CA LYS A 96 -1.37 -7.62 7.76
C LYS A 96 -2.17 -8.66 6.96
N ALA A 97 -1.69 -9.89 6.92
CA ALA A 97 -2.42 -10.99 6.26
C ALA A 97 -3.76 -11.29 6.95
N GLN A 98 -3.78 -11.31 8.28
CA GLN A 98 -5.00 -11.52 9.07
C GLN A 98 -5.99 -10.36 8.90
N GLU A 99 -5.51 -9.12 8.86
CA GLU A 99 -6.31 -7.93 8.60
C GLU A 99 -7.03 -8.03 7.26
N LEU A 100 -6.32 -8.37 6.17
CA LEU A 100 -6.94 -8.52 4.85
C LEU A 100 -7.91 -9.71 4.82
N ARG A 101 -7.59 -10.81 5.51
CA ARG A 101 -8.51 -11.96 5.65
C ARG A 101 -9.82 -11.57 6.32
N ASP A 102 -9.77 -10.70 7.33
CA ASP A 102 -10.92 -10.40 8.19
C ASP A 102 -11.72 -9.15 7.78
N ARG A 103 -11.21 -8.35 6.82
CA ARG A 103 -11.95 -7.23 6.24
C ARG A 103 -13.24 -7.69 5.58
N ALA A 104 -14.25 -6.83 5.57
CA ALA A 104 -15.45 -7.06 4.79
C ALA A 104 -15.13 -7.01 3.28
N ALA A 105 -15.71 -7.92 2.52
CA ALA A 105 -15.66 -7.86 1.06
C ALA A 105 -16.49 -6.67 0.54
N GLY A 106 -16.08 -6.12 -0.60
CA GLY A 106 -16.71 -4.95 -1.22
C GLY A 106 -15.82 -3.71 -1.20
N GLY A 107 -16.23 -2.67 -1.90
CA GLY A 107 -15.39 -1.49 -2.11
C GLY A 107 -14.05 -1.84 -2.77
N PRO A 108 -12.92 -1.52 -2.13
CA PRO A 108 -11.61 -1.88 -2.66
C PRO A 108 -11.28 -3.37 -2.51
N ILE A 109 -11.99 -4.12 -1.65
CA ILE A 109 -11.71 -5.53 -1.36
C ILE A 109 -12.50 -6.44 -2.31
N LEU A 110 -11.81 -6.98 -3.28
CA LEU A 110 -12.35 -8.06 -4.12
C LEU A 110 -12.30 -9.38 -3.37
N GLU A 111 -13.35 -10.17 -3.48
CA GLU A 111 -13.41 -11.52 -2.91
C GLU A 111 -13.93 -12.52 -3.92
N ALA A 112 -13.41 -13.73 -3.87
CA ALA A 112 -13.93 -14.85 -4.61
C ALA A 112 -13.63 -16.18 -3.91
N ALA A 113 -14.59 -17.12 -4.03
CA ALA A 113 -14.40 -18.51 -3.68
C ALA A 113 -13.92 -19.28 -4.90
N ARG A 114 -12.88 -20.09 -4.73
CA ARG A 114 -12.42 -21.05 -5.75
C ARG A 114 -13.23 -22.35 -5.69
N ALA A 115 -13.18 -23.14 -6.75
CA ALA A 115 -13.87 -24.42 -6.83
C ALA A 115 -13.43 -25.41 -5.73
N ASP A 116 -12.19 -25.33 -5.26
CA ASP A 116 -11.63 -26.10 -4.15
C ASP A 116 -12.02 -25.56 -2.76
N GLY A 117 -12.90 -24.56 -2.69
CA GLY A 117 -13.36 -23.95 -1.45
C GLY A 117 -12.40 -22.93 -0.84
N VAL A 118 -11.26 -22.68 -1.48
CA VAL A 118 -10.30 -21.64 -1.04
C VAL A 118 -10.88 -20.26 -1.33
N MET A 119 -10.87 -19.41 -0.31
CA MET A 119 -11.22 -18.01 -0.45
C MET A 119 -10.02 -17.21 -0.90
N THR A 120 -10.22 -16.28 -1.82
CA THR A 120 -9.18 -15.34 -2.27
C THR A 120 -9.68 -13.93 -2.14
N ARG A 121 -8.79 -13.01 -1.70
CA ARG A 121 -9.05 -11.58 -1.67
C ARG A 121 -7.92 -10.81 -2.32
N PHE A 122 -8.27 -9.67 -2.88
CA PHE A 122 -7.33 -8.69 -3.40
C PHE A 122 -7.77 -7.30 -2.95
N ASP A 123 -6.88 -6.55 -2.34
CA ASP A 123 -7.11 -5.17 -1.96
C ASP A 123 -6.57 -4.24 -3.06
N ARG A 124 -7.45 -3.56 -3.77
CA ARG A 124 -7.10 -2.60 -4.82
C ARG A 124 -6.31 -1.39 -4.30
N ALA A 125 -6.49 -1.04 -3.04
CA ALA A 125 -5.82 0.11 -2.44
C ALA A 125 -4.35 -0.17 -2.13
N SER A 126 -4.04 -1.37 -1.59
CA SER A 126 -2.67 -1.75 -1.20
C SER A 126 -1.97 -2.64 -2.24
N GLY A 127 -2.71 -3.27 -3.14
CA GLY A 127 -2.21 -4.29 -4.06
C GLY A 127 -1.99 -5.65 -3.40
N ASP A 128 -2.45 -5.85 -2.19
CA ASP A 128 -2.23 -7.07 -1.42
C ASP A 128 -3.17 -8.19 -1.86
N PHE A 129 -2.64 -9.39 -2.00
CA PHE A 129 -3.39 -10.60 -2.32
C PHE A 129 -3.26 -11.62 -1.20
N ILE A 130 -4.36 -12.25 -0.82
CA ILE A 130 -4.41 -13.36 0.13
C ILE A 130 -5.24 -14.52 -0.40
N ALA A 131 -4.83 -15.75 -0.07
CA ALA A 131 -5.66 -16.93 -0.19
C ALA A 131 -5.69 -17.68 1.14
N PHE A 132 -6.88 -18.12 1.55
CA PHE A 132 -7.10 -18.80 2.82
C PHE A 132 -8.22 -19.82 2.72
N ASN A 133 -8.19 -20.83 3.59
CA ASN A 133 -9.25 -21.82 3.68
C ASN A 133 -10.51 -21.26 4.36
N ARG A 134 -11.62 -21.95 4.28
CA ARG A 134 -12.88 -21.57 4.94
C ARG A 134 -12.76 -21.47 6.47
N ASP A 135 -11.88 -22.25 7.08
CA ASP A 135 -11.55 -22.17 8.50
C ASP A 135 -10.69 -20.94 8.86
N GLY A 136 -10.22 -20.22 7.86
CA GLY A 136 -9.40 -19.02 8.02
C GLY A 136 -7.89 -19.25 7.98
N VAL A 137 -7.43 -20.50 7.85
CA VAL A 137 -6.00 -20.80 7.73
C VAL A 137 -5.45 -20.21 6.45
N ILE A 138 -4.43 -19.36 6.58
CA ILE A 138 -3.81 -18.63 5.48
C ILE A 138 -2.92 -19.58 4.68
N ARG A 139 -3.11 -19.59 3.37
CA ARG A 139 -2.33 -20.38 2.41
C ARG A 139 -1.20 -19.58 1.80
N THR A 140 -1.47 -18.31 1.46
CA THR A 140 -0.48 -17.38 0.89
C THR A 140 -0.91 -15.95 1.11
N TYR A 141 0.08 -15.04 1.22
CA TYR A 141 -0.11 -13.60 1.29
C TYR A 141 1.08 -12.92 0.61
N PHE A 142 0.85 -12.05 -0.36
CA PHE A 142 1.90 -11.36 -1.12
C PHE A 142 1.32 -10.24 -1.99
N ARG A 143 2.18 -9.45 -2.63
CA ARG A 143 1.81 -8.46 -3.65
C ARG A 143 2.13 -8.97 -5.04
N PRO A 144 1.14 -9.39 -5.83
CA PRO A 144 1.39 -9.78 -7.20
C PRO A 144 1.90 -8.60 -8.04
N ALA A 145 2.98 -8.82 -8.81
CA ALA A 145 3.59 -7.79 -9.65
C ALA A 145 2.63 -7.20 -10.70
N ASP A 146 1.65 -8.00 -11.13
CA ASP A 146 0.62 -7.62 -12.09
C ASP A 146 -0.73 -7.29 -11.43
N GLY A 147 -0.72 -7.06 -10.12
CA GLY A 147 -1.85 -6.53 -9.34
C GLY A 147 -3.13 -7.31 -9.50
N GLU A 148 -4.23 -6.61 -9.77
CA GLU A 148 -5.56 -7.21 -9.93
C GLU A 148 -5.63 -8.25 -11.05
N ALA A 149 -4.80 -8.15 -12.10
CA ALA A 149 -4.79 -9.13 -13.17
C ALA A 149 -4.43 -10.55 -12.66
N TYR A 150 -3.60 -10.65 -11.62
CA TYR A 150 -3.35 -11.92 -10.93
C TYR A 150 -4.63 -12.49 -10.32
N PHE A 151 -5.37 -11.68 -9.57
CA PHE A 151 -6.65 -12.09 -8.96
C PHE A 151 -7.63 -12.59 -10.03
N GLN A 152 -7.78 -11.85 -11.12
CA GLN A 152 -8.67 -12.23 -12.23
C GLN A 152 -8.27 -13.57 -12.88
N ARG A 153 -6.96 -13.87 -12.97
CA ARG A 153 -6.49 -15.18 -13.45
C ARG A 153 -6.85 -16.32 -12.49
N GLN A 154 -6.79 -16.07 -11.17
CA GLN A 154 -7.21 -17.08 -10.19
C GLN A 154 -8.70 -17.43 -10.37
N LEU A 155 -9.56 -16.45 -10.65
CA LEU A 155 -11.00 -16.69 -10.91
C LEU A 155 -11.21 -17.58 -12.13
N ARG A 156 -10.46 -17.33 -13.21
CA ARG A 156 -10.60 -18.14 -14.43
C ARG A 156 -10.19 -19.60 -14.22
N ARG A 157 -9.12 -19.84 -13.43
CA ARG A 157 -8.67 -21.20 -13.10
C ARG A 157 -9.64 -21.96 -12.21
N SER A 158 -10.48 -21.24 -11.47
CA SER A 158 -11.44 -21.81 -10.52
C SER A 158 -12.78 -22.18 -11.16
N ARG A 159 -13.03 -21.82 -12.42
CA ARG A 159 -14.22 -22.25 -13.14
C ARG A 159 -13.98 -23.67 -13.64
N PRO A 160 -14.83 -24.66 -13.26
CA PRO A 160 -14.78 -25.96 -13.89
C PRO A 160 -14.92 -25.75 -15.40
N GLY A 161 -14.10 -26.40 -16.18
CA GLY A 161 -14.15 -26.33 -17.64
C GLY A 161 -15.56 -26.61 -18.14
N ARG A 162 -16.03 -25.76 -19.06
CA ARG A 162 -17.23 -26.07 -19.86
C ARG A 162 -16.91 -27.21 -20.80
#